data_09c6a8668d1a4bbadddc7a4f41d52cfc
#
_entry.id   09c6a8668d1a4bbadddc7a4f41d52cfc
#
_cell.length_a   1.000
_cell.length_b   1.000
_cell.length_c   1.000
_cell.angle_alpha   90.00
_cell.angle_beta   90.00
_cell.angle_gamma   90.00
#
_symmetry.space_group_name_H-M   'P 1'
#
loop_
_entity.id
_entity.type
_entity.pdbx_description
1 polymer ?
#
loop_
_entity_poly.entity_id
_entity_poly.type
_entity_poly.pdbx_seq_one_letter_code
_entity_poly.pdbx_strand_id
1 'polypeptide(L)'
;MLIPFRAAGAHESLFLAGCRLSDGRDAAALFDGAGEIVAVSPIDARGHGGAVSPDRRTGVLFARRPGQFAVVFDLNARRRVGAFAPPAERRFAGHGAFSAEGRLLYATENDFEAERGVVGVYDAAAGYRRVGEFSTHGIGPHEMLLMRDGETLAVANGGIATHPDFPRMKLNLPFMEPSLALIRAEDGTLLARAALPERLHKLSIRHIAEAAGGEIWLGMQFEGPPDEQVPLVGRFHRDRGIVLNEGWGGAYARLDQYVGSVAASWDGATVMTTSPRGGVALEWDVATRRLRAEHVLADVSGVAPQGRAGFVLTTGQGLIAPADAPVLTTDVAWDNHIRAV
;
A
#
# COMPACT_ATOMS: atom_id res chain seq x y z
N MET A 1 5.98 -20.07 15.75
CA MET A 1 6.09 -19.45 17.11
C MET A 1 5.69 -17.99 16.96
N LEU A 2 4.46 -17.64 17.34
CA LEU A 2 3.95 -16.27 17.21
C LEU A 2 4.82 -15.34 18.08
N ILE A 3 5.48 -14.39 17.45
CA ILE A 3 6.21 -13.32 18.15
C ILE A 3 5.15 -12.42 18.80
N PRO A 4 5.13 -12.27 20.14
CA PRO A 4 4.15 -11.39 20.79
C PRO A 4 4.47 -9.94 20.42
N PHE A 5 3.54 -9.27 19.77
CA PHE A 5 3.59 -7.83 19.50
C PHE A 5 3.51 -7.06 20.83
N ARG A 6 4.57 -6.37 21.20
CA ARG A 6 4.52 -5.36 22.28
C ARG A 6 3.89 -4.10 21.68
N ALA A 7 2.72 -3.69 22.15
CA ALA A 7 2.16 -2.38 21.83
C ALA A 7 3.11 -1.32 22.38
N ALA A 8 3.78 -0.59 21.49
CA ALA A 8 4.54 0.61 21.87
C ALA A 8 3.56 1.69 22.35
N GLY A 9 3.95 2.48 23.33
CA GLY A 9 3.19 3.66 23.76
C GLY A 9 3.11 4.69 22.62
N ALA A 10 2.14 5.60 22.62
CA ALA A 10 1.89 6.56 21.54
C ALA A 10 3.14 7.37 21.11
N HIS A 11 4.08 7.61 22.04
CA HIS A 11 5.35 8.31 21.77
C HIS A 11 6.46 7.42 21.16
N GLU A 12 6.28 6.10 21.15
CA GLU A 12 7.27 5.16 20.58
C GLU A 12 6.96 4.73 19.14
N SER A 13 5.76 5.03 18.64
CA SER A 13 5.39 4.72 17.26
C SER A 13 6.12 5.66 16.31
N LEU A 14 6.69 5.10 15.23
CA LEU A 14 7.35 5.85 14.16
C LEU A 14 6.68 5.50 12.84
N PHE A 15 6.59 6.48 11.93
CA PHE A 15 5.95 6.33 10.63
C PHE A 15 6.85 6.88 9.53
N LEU A 16 6.94 6.14 8.42
CA LEU A 16 7.65 6.53 7.20
C LEU A 16 6.63 6.88 6.12
N ALA A 17 6.75 8.05 5.51
CA ALA A 17 5.91 8.50 4.39
C ALA A 17 6.69 9.32 3.37
N GLY A 18 6.21 9.36 2.13
CA GLY A 18 6.60 10.37 1.16
C GLY A 18 5.86 11.67 1.41
N CYS A 19 6.49 12.80 1.07
CA CYS A 19 5.85 14.11 1.15
C CYS A 19 6.44 15.08 0.12
N ARG A 20 5.74 16.19 -0.09
CA ARG A 20 6.24 17.35 -0.82
C ARG A 20 6.41 18.52 0.15
N LEU A 21 7.60 19.10 0.16
CA LEU A 21 7.94 20.25 1.00
C LEU A 21 7.30 21.53 0.45
N SER A 22 7.24 22.57 1.28
CA SER A 22 6.69 23.88 0.91
C SER A 22 7.45 24.56 -0.24
N ASP A 23 8.73 24.22 -0.43
CA ASP A 23 9.56 24.71 -1.55
C ASP A 23 9.38 23.88 -2.85
N GLY A 24 8.46 22.89 -2.85
CA GLY A 24 8.14 22.06 -4.01
C GLY A 24 9.02 20.82 -4.19
N ARG A 25 10.06 20.64 -3.38
CA ARG A 25 10.90 19.43 -3.43
C ARG A 25 10.16 18.22 -2.85
N ASP A 26 10.38 17.07 -3.44
CA ASP A 26 9.91 15.80 -2.90
C ASP A 26 10.86 15.30 -1.80
N ALA A 27 10.30 14.69 -0.77
CA ALA A 27 11.04 14.16 0.37
C ALA A 27 10.40 12.90 0.93
N ALA A 28 11.19 12.15 1.70
CA ALA A 28 10.71 11.18 2.66
C ALA A 28 10.76 11.81 4.04
N ALA A 29 9.74 11.58 4.85
CA ALA A 29 9.67 12.05 6.22
C ALA A 29 9.43 10.89 7.19
N LEU A 30 10.02 11.01 8.38
CA LEU A 30 9.66 10.23 9.54
C LEU A 30 8.90 11.12 10.51
N PHE A 31 7.78 10.66 11.02
CA PHE A 31 7.04 11.34 12.09
C PHE A 31 6.66 10.34 13.20
N ASP A 32 6.51 10.83 14.40
CA ASP A 32 6.20 9.99 15.57
C ASP A 32 4.70 9.79 15.78
N GLY A 33 4.35 9.04 16.83
CA GLY A 33 2.96 8.73 17.18
C GLY A 33 2.13 9.94 17.63
N ALA A 34 2.76 11.06 17.95
CA ALA A 34 2.09 12.33 18.22
C ALA A 34 1.89 13.16 16.95
N GLY A 35 2.51 12.76 15.82
CA GLY A 35 2.46 13.46 14.55
C GLY A 35 3.60 14.47 14.34
N GLU A 36 4.57 14.53 15.24
CA GLU A 36 5.74 15.41 15.10
C GLU A 36 6.71 14.86 14.06
N ILE A 37 7.13 15.69 13.11
CA ILE A 37 8.11 15.31 12.09
C ILE A 37 9.50 15.27 12.74
N VAL A 38 10.09 14.07 12.81
CA VAL A 38 11.38 13.82 13.48
C VAL A 38 12.56 13.72 12.51
N ALA A 39 12.31 13.54 11.23
CA ALA A 39 13.33 13.58 10.18
C ALA A 39 12.72 13.87 8.81
N VAL A 40 13.45 14.56 7.97
CA VAL A 40 13.13 14.81 6.55
C VAL A 40 14.37 14.58 5.72
N SER A 41 14.22 13.81 4.63
CA SER A 41 15.31 13.54 3.67
C SER A 41 14.82 13.80 2.25
N PRO A 42 15.40 14.76 1.51
CA PRO A 42 15.06 14.99 0.12
C PRO A 42 15.27 13.74 -0.74
N ILE A 43 14.38 13.56 -1.73
CA ILE A 43 14.42 12.46 -2.71
C ILE A 43 14.24 13.04 -4.12
N ASP A 44 14.69 12.28 -5.14
CA ASP A 44 14.81 12.78 -6.50
C ASP A 44 13.47 12.93 -7.24
N ALA A 45 12.41 12.28 -6.76
CA ALA A 45 11.03 12.40 -7.25
C ALA A 45 10.05 11.93 -6.17
N ARG A 46 8.75 12.14 -6.42
CA ARG A 46 7.68 11.82 -5.49
C ARG A 46 7.75 10.37 -4.97
N GLY A 47 7.71 10.21 -3.66
CA GLY A 47 7.58 8.91 -3.00
C GLY A 47 6.19 8.30 -3.17
N HIS A 48 6.03 7.02 -2.77
CA HIS A 48 4.75 6.33 -2.80
C HIS A 48 4.60 5.39 -1.59
N GLY A 49 4.59 4.09 -1.80
CA GLY A 49 4.56 3.11 -0.74
C GLY A 49 5.95 2.78 -0.20
N GLY A 50 5.98 2.02 0.86
CA GLY A 50 7.25 1.63 1.49
C GLY A 50 7.18 0.24 2.11
N ALA A 51 8.33 -0.21 2.60
CA ALA A 51 8.49 -1.43 3.37
C ALA A 51 9.34 -1.14 4.61
N VAL A 52 9.09 -1.85 5.69
CA VAL A 52 9.87 -1.79 6.93
C VAL A 52 10.38 -3.19 7.22
N SER A 53 11.67 -3.31 7.55
CA SER A 53 12.28 -4.59 7.90
C SER A 53 11.69 -5.17 9.21
N PRO A 54 11.65 -6.50 9.38
CA PRO A 54 11.06 -7.12 10.58
C PRO A 54 11.73 -6.69 11.89
N ASP A 55 13.01 -6.34 11.86
CA ASP A 55 13.76 -5.81 13.00
C ASP A 55 13.52 -4.31 13.25
N ARG A 56 12.72 -3.65 12.39
CA ARG A 56 12.36 -2.23 12.44
C ARG A 56 13.54 -1.26 12.35
N ARG A 57 14.66 -1.69 11.80
CA ARG A 57 15.87 -0.85 11.65
C ARG A 57 15.97 -0.21 10.28
N THR A 58 15.35 -0.82 9.29
CA THR A 58 15.45 -0.37 7.89
C THR A 58 14.08 -0.06 7.34
N GLY A 59 13.94 1.12 6.76
CA GLY A 59 12.81 1.52 5.94
C GLY A 59 13.21 1.66 4.48
N VAL A 60 12.32 1.27 3.57
CA VAL A 60 12.45 1.53 2.14
C VAL A 60 11.24 2.30 1.67
N LEU A 61 11.45 3.39 0.94
CA LEU A 61 10.41 4.15 0.27
C LEU A 61 10.62 4.05 -1.24
N PHE A 62 9.61 3.57 -1.94
CA PHE A 62 9.61 3.45 -3.40
C PHE A 62 9.16 4.76 -4.05
N ALA A 63 9.77 5.11 -5.19
CA ALA A 63 9.29 6.21 -6.00
C ALA A 63 7.92 5.89 -6.60
N ARG A 64 7.07 6.92 -6.68
CA ARG A 64 5.82 6.87 -7.45
C ARG A 64 6.15 6.72 -8.93
N ARG A 65 5.19 6.18 -9.70
CA ARG A 65 5.37 6.10 -11.17
C ARG A 65 5.97 7.40 -11.74
N PRO A 66 7.03 7.30 -12.56
CA PRO A 66 7.53 6.14 -13.32
C PRO A 66 8.33 5.09 -12.53
N GLY A 67 8.53 5.22 -11.20
CA GLY A 67 9.08 4.16 -10.34
C GLY A 67 10.54 3.77 -10.68
N GLN A 68 11.42 4.75 -10.82
CA GLN A 68 12.80 4.53 -11.26
C GLN A 68 13.79 4.26 -10.14
N PHE A 69 13.40 4.47 -8.88
CA PHE A 69 14.28 4.24 -7.72
C PHE A 69 13.49 3.87 -6.46
N ALA A 70 14.22 3.35 -5.49
CA ALA A 70 13.80 3.26 -4.10
C ALA A 70 14.92 3.80 -3.20
N VAL A 71 14.55 4.44 -2.09
CA VAL A 71 15.49 4.98 -1.11
C VAL A 71 15.45 4.17 0.17
N VAL A 72 16.61 4.01 0.81
CA VAL A 72 16.79 3.20 2.01
C VAL A 72 17.12 4.11 3.19
N PHE A 73 16.45 3.88 4.31
CA PHE A 73 16.59 4.62 5.56
C PHE A 73 17.08 3.72 6.68
N ASP A 74 18.03 4.21 7.46
CA ASP A 74 18.29 3.75 8.81
C ASP A 74 17.26 4.45 9.73
N LEU A 75 16.31 3.68 10.26
CA LEU A 75 15.21 4.20 11.06
C LEU A 75 15.67 4.61 12.47
N ASN A 76 16.71 3.97 13.00
CA ASN A 76 17.29 4.35 14.30
C ASN A 76 18.08 5.67 14.18
N ALA A 77 18.92 5.78 13.16
CA ALA A 77 19.68 7.00 12.87
C ALA A 77 18.82 8.10 12.20
N ARG A 78 17.58 7.78 11.81
CA ARG A 78 16.60 8.68 11.17
C ARG A 78 17.17 9.39 9.93
N ARG A 79 17.88 8.66 9.08
CA ARG A 79 18.53 9.21 7.89
C ARG A 79 18.53 8.27 6.71
N ARG A 80 18.57 8.84 5.51
CA ARG A 80 18.82 8.08 4.28
C ARG A 80 20.23 7.49 4.31
N VAL A 81 20.36 6.20 3.94
CA VAL A 81 21.62 5.46 3.90
C VAL A 81 21.94 4.91 2.53
N GLY A 82 20.98 4.88 1.60
CA GLY A 82 21.19 4.36 0.27
C GLY A 82 20.03 4.57 -0.67
N ALA A 83 20.19 4.08 -1.88
CA ALA A 83 19.17 3.98 -2.90
C ALA A 83 19.51 2.84 -3.85
N PHE A 84 18.52 2.27 -4.52
CA PHE A 84 18.66 1.28 -5.58
C PHE A 84 17.60 1.49 -6.65
N ALA A 85 17.79 0.87 -7.81
CA ALA A 85 16.89 0.99 -8.95
C ALA A 85 16.52 -0.39 -9.49
N PRO A 86 15.36 -0.52 -10.16
CA PRO A 86 15.04 -1.72 -10.92
C PRO A 86 15.92 -1.78 -12.18
N PRO A 87 16.00 -2.91 -12.87
CA PRO A 87 16.63 -3.01 -14.21
C PRO A 87 16.03 -1.98 -15.18
N ALA A 88 16.78 -1.64 -16.24
CA ALA A 88 16.39 -0.59 -17.19
C ALA A 88 15.03 -0.86 -17.87
N GLU A 89 14.72 -2.13 -18.11
CA GLU A 89 13.47 -2.63 -18.71
C GLU A 89 12.32 -2.83 -17.69
N ARG A 90 12.52 -2.43 -16.44
CA ARG A 90 11.55 -2.54 -15.34
C ARG A 90 11.24 -1.18 -14.73
N ARG A 91 10.08 -1.09 -14.10
CA ARG A 91 9.70 0.06 -13.27
C ARG A 91 9.04 -0.44 -12.00
N PHE A 92 9.44 0.11 -10.86
CA PHE A 92 8.71 -0.14 -9.60
C PHE A 92 7.26 0.33 -9.73
N ALA A 93 6.35 -0.47 -9.20
CA ALA A 93 4.95 -0.07 -9.07
C ALA A 93 4.67 0.73 -7.78
N GLY A 94 5.69 0.85 -6.91
CA GLY A 94 5.66 1.72 -5.73
C GLY A 94 5.44 1.01 -4.40
N HIS A 95 5.44 -0.32 -4.35
CA HIS A 95 5.23 -1.10 -3.13
C HIS A 95 6.20 -2.28 -3.03
N GLY A 96 6.39 -2.76 -1.79
CA GLY A 96 7.21 -3.92 -1.51
C GLY A 96 7.02 -4.43 -0.09
N ALA A 97 7.65 -5.58 0.20
CA ALA A 97 7.66 -6.21 1.52
C ALA A 97 9.00 -6.90 1.76
N PHE A 98 9.50 -6.87 2.99
CA PHE A 98 10.64 -7.70 3.37
C PHE A 98 10.22 -9.15 3.59
N SER A 99 11.15 -10.10 3.40
CA SER A 99 11.00 -11.47 3.88
C SER A 99 10.92 -11.50 5.41
N ALA A 100 10.41 -12.60 5.97
CA ALA A 100 10.26 -12.74 7.41
C ALA A 100 11.59 -12.57 8.19
N GLU A 101 12.71 -12.96 7.57
CA GLU A 101 14.07 -12.82 8.13
C GLU A 101 14.70 -11.44 7.82
N GLY A 102 14.05 -10.60 7.02
CA GLY A 102 14.57 -9.29 6.60
C GLY A 102 15.72 -9.33 5.60
N ARG A 103 16.11 -10.52 5.12
CA ARG A 103 17.22 -10.67 4.18
C ARG A 103 16.86 -10.26 2.76
N LEU A 104 15.66 -10.61 2.33
CA LEU A 104 15.17 -10.27 0.99
C LEU A 104 14.15 -9.13 1.08
N LEU A 105 14.16 -8.29 0.07
CA LEU A 105 13.11 -7.32 -0.21
C LEU A 105 12.44 -7.73 -1.52
N TYR A 106 11.14 -7.91 -1.47
CA TYR A 106 10.28 -8.11 -2.62
C TYR A 106 9.70 -6.76 -3.05
N ALA A 107 9.72 -6.47 -4.34
CA ALA A 107 9.19 -5.22 -4.89
C ALA A 107 8.25 -5.50 -6.06
N THR A 108 7.11 -4.81 -6.12
CA THR A 108 6.24 -4.86 -7.29
C THR A 108 6.87 -4.09 -8.44
N GLU A 109 6.99 -4.73 -9.59
CA GLU A 109 7.56 -4.18 -10.82
C GLU A 109 6.65 -4.42 -12.02
N ASN A 110 6.72 -3.52 -13.00
CA ASN A 110 6.15 -3.72 -14.33
C ASN A 110 7.26 -4.04 -15.32
N ASP A 111 7.14 -5.18 -15.98
CA ASP A 111 7.80 -5.50 -17.23
C ASP A 111 6.93 -4.95 -18.36
N PHE A 112 7.20 -3.69 -18.75
CA PHE A 112 6.32 -2.98 -19.64
C PHE A 112 6.41 -3.47 -21.09
N GLU A 113 7.56 -4.03 -21.52
CA GLU A 113 7.71 -4.62 -22.83
C GLU A 113 6.97 -5.96 -22.99
N ALA A 114 7.01 -6.80 -21.94
CA ALA A 114 6.30 -8.07 -21.92
C ALA A 114 4.85 -7.96 -21.41
N GLU A 115 4.40 -6.75 -21.04
CA GLU A 115 3.07 -6.46 -20.48
C GLU A 115 2.69 -7.37 -19.30
N ARG A 116 3.65 -7.67 -18.42
CA ARG A 116 3.43 -8.54 -17.26
C ARG A 116 3.85 -7.90 -15.95
N GLY A 117 3.19 -8.28 -14.87
CA GLY A 117 3.60 -7.94 -13.52
C GLY A 117 4.68 -8.88 -13.00
N VAL A 118 5.63 -8.30 -12.27
CA VAL A 118 6.78 -9.00 -11.70
C VAL A 118 6.93 -8.64 -10.22
N VAL A 119 7.34 -9.60 -9.41
CA VAL A 119 7.94 -9.40 -8.09
C VAL A 119 9.43 -9.45 -8.26
N GLY A 120 10.13 -8.32 -8.18
CA GLY A 120 11.59 -8.28 -8.14
C GLY A 120 12.08 -8.69 -6.76
N VAL A 121 13.14 -9.52 -6.72
CA VAL A 121 13.75 -10.02 -5.48
C VAL A 121 15.11 -9.39 -5.30
N TYR A 122 15.32 -8.70 -4.17
CA TYR A 122 16.52 -7.94 -3.85
C TYR A 122 17.16 -8.43 -2.56
N ASP A 123 18.47 -8.66 -2.55
CA ASP A 123 19.23 -9.03 -1.35
C ASP A 123 19.58 -7.75 -0.57
N ALA A 124 18.89 -7.51 0.56
CA ALA A 124 19.08 -6.33 1.39
C ALA A 124 20.48 -6.29 2.02
N ALA A 125 21.08 -7.44 2.35
CA ALA A 125 22.41 -7.50 2.91
C ALA A 125 23.51 -7.22 1.86
N ALA A 126 23.20 -7.39 0.57
CA ALA A 126 24.10 -7.11 -0.55
C ALA A 126 23.81 -5.76 -1.24
N GLY A 127 23.36 -4.76 -0.47
CA GLY A 127 23.08 -3.41 -0.98
C GLY A 127 21.88 -3.38 -1.94
N TYR A 128 20.89 -4.22 -1.73
CA TYR A 128 19.69 -4.36 -2.58
C TYR A 128 20.03 -4.80 -4.01
N ARG A 129 21.06 -5.63 -4.17
CA ARG A 129 21.36 -6.27 -5.45
C ARG A 129 20.20 -7.19 -5.82
N ARG A 130 19.66 -7.02 -7.05
CA ARG A 130 18.61 -7.89 -7.58
C ARG A 130 19.14 -9.31 -7.77
N VAL A 131 18.46 -10.30 -7.21
CA VAL A 131 18.87 -11.72 -7.19
C VAL A 131 17.91 -12.64 -7.91
N GLY A 132 16.70 -12.15 -8.27
CA GLY A 132 15.71 -12.94 -8.99
C GLY A 132 14.42 -12.16 -9.26
N GLU A 133 13.47 -12.86 -9.84
CA GLU A 133 12.11 -12.37 -10.04
C GLU A 133 11.10 -13.50 -10.04
N PHE A 134 9.84 -13.17 -9.69
CA PHE A 134 8.68 -14.06 -9.81
C PHE A 134 7.60 -13.38 -10.66
N SER A 135 6.71 -14.16 -11.28
CA SER A 135 5.50 -13.61 -11.88
C SER A 135 4.51 -13.16 -10.80
N THR A 136 3.82 -12.03 -11.00
CA THR A 136 2.66 -11.67 -10.17
C THR A 136 1.38 -12.36 -10.62
N HIS A 137 1.44 -13.16 -11.70
CA HIS A 137 0.31 -13.82 -12.33
C HIS A 137 -0.82 -12.86 -12.73
N GLY A 138 -0.46 -11.61 -13.08
CA GLY A 138 -1.37 -10.57 -13.54
C GLY A 138 -0.63 -9.37 -14.13
N ILE A 139 -1.37 -8.34 -14.50
CA ILE A 139 -0.87 -7.12 -15.11
C ILE A 139 -1.02 -5.96 -14.14
N GLY A 140 -0.07 -5.03 -14.14
CA GLY A 140 -0.10 -3.82 -13.34
C GLY A 140 -0.20 -4.11 -11.85
N PRO A 141 0.78 -4.86 -11.27
CA PRO A 141 0.81 -5.08 -9.83
C PRO A 141 0.89 -3.73 -9.14
N HIS A 142 0.18 -3.59 -8.03
CA HIS A 142 0.21 -2.37 -7.24
C HIS A 142 0.74 -2.67 -5.84
N GLU A 143 -0.12 -2.93 -4.89
CA GLU A 143 0.34 -3.25 -3.54
C GLU A 143 0.64 -4.74 -3.37
N MET A 144 1.62 -5.01 -2.53
CA MET A 144 2.01 -6.34 -2.11
C MET A 144 2.29 -6.34 -0.61
N LEU A 145 1.98 -7.43 0.05
CA LEU A 145 2.37 -7.68 1.44
C LEU A 145 2.88 -9.12 1.61
N LEU A 146 3.78 -9.31 2.57
CA LEU A 146 4.07 -10.63 3.12
C LEU A 146 3.01 -10.90 4.19
N MET A 147 2.28 -12.00 4.03
CA MET A 147 1.26 -12.40 5.00
C MET A 147 1.89 -12.78 6.35
N ARG A 148 1.08 -12.77 7.40
CA ARG A 148 1.52 -13.08 8.78
C ARG A 148 2.04 -14.51 8.96
N ASP A 149 1.79 -15.40 7.98
CA ASP A 149 2.41 -16.73 7.94
C ASP A 149 3.92 -16.67 7.67
N GLY A 150 4.43 -15.54 7.15
CA GLY A 150 5.84 -15.33 6.82
C GLY A 150 6.28 -16.03 5.51
N GLU A 151 5.38 -16.68 4.81
CA GLU A 151 5.68 -17.54 3.66
C GLU A 151 4.91 -17.16 2.39
N THR A 152 3.80 -16.44 2.53
CA THR A 152 2.90 -16.08 1.42
C THR A 152 3.00 -14.59 1.10
N LEU A 153 3.28 -14.26 -0.16
CA LEU A 153 3.09 -12.92 -0.71
C LEU A 153 1.68 -12.79 -1.28
N ALA A 154 0.93 -11.79 -0.84
CA ALA A 154 -0.31 -11.39 -1.48
C ALA A 154 -0.04 -10.19 -2.39
N VAL A 155 -0.45 -10.28 -3.65
CA VAL A 155 -0.19 -9.26 -4.68
C VAL A 155 -1.51 -8.81 -5.31
N ALA A 156 -1.78 -7.50 -5.22
CA ALA A 156 -2.89 -6.86 -5.90
C ALA A 156 -2.47 -6.51 -7.34
N ASN A 157 -2.99 -7.21 -8.33
CA ASN A 157 -2.83 -6.89 -9.73
C ASN A 157 -3.99 -5.98 -10.16
N GLY A 158 -3.69 -4.73 -10.47
CA GLY A 158 -4.71 -3.75 -10.85
C GLY A 158 -5.32 -3.98 -12.24
N GLY A 159 -4.71 -4.84 -13.04
CA GLY A 159 -5.18 -5.20 -14.38
C GLY A 159 -4.92 -4.13 -15.44
N ILE A 160 -4.20 -3.06 -15.14
CA ILE A 160 -3.97 -1.94 -16.06
C ILE A 160 -2.57 -2.04 -16.68
N ALA A 161 -2.52 -2.16 -18.00
CA ALA A 161 -1.28 -2.04 -18.77
C ALA A 161 -0.87 -0.57 -18.91
N THR A 162 0.41 -0.29 -18.63
CA THR A 162 1.02 1.05 -18.76
C THR A 162 2.39 0.93 -19.42
N HIS A 163 2.79 1.95 -20.16
CA HIS A 163 4.10 2.02 -20.78
C HIS A 163 4.78 3.37 -20.45
N PRO A 164 6.11 3.41 -20.23
CA PRO A 164 6.82 4.65 -19.92
C PRO A 164 6.68 5.73 -20.99
N ASP A 165 6.62 5.37 -22.27
CA ASP A 165 6.45 6.29 -23.40
C ASP A 165 5.04 6.92 -23.42
N PHE A 166 4.09 6.30 -22.73
CA PHE A 166 2.70 6.76 -22.62
C PHE A 166 2.27 6.89 -21.16
N PRO A 167 2.96 7.75 -20.35
CA PRO A 167 2.89 7.70 -18.87
C PRO A 167 1.51 8.00 -18.29
N ARG A 168 0.60 8.61 -19.08
CA ARG A 168 -0.78 8.93 -18.66
C ARG A 168 -1.83 8.01 -19.24
N MET A 169 -1.46 7.16 -20.21
CA MET A 169 -2.41 6.26 -20.88
C MET A 169 -2.58 4.97 -20.09
N LYS A 170 -3.81 4.47 -20.11
CA LYS A 170 -4.21 3.15 -19.63
C LYS A 170 -4.52 2.34 -20.89
N LEU A 171 -3.62 1.40 -21.25
CA LEU A 171 -3.58 0.87 -22.62
C LEU A 171 -4.62 -0.22 -22.88
N ASN A 172 -5.17 -0.85 -21.83
CA ASN A 172 -6.03 -2.04 -21.95
C ASN A 172 -7.37 -1.92 -21.19
N LEU A 173 -7.91 -0.72 -20.99
CA LEU A 173 -9.16 -0.56 -20.22
C LEU A 173 -10.32 -1.46 -20.64
N PRO A 174 -10.56 -1.74 -21.95
CA PRO A 174 -11.61 -2.66 -22.38
C PRO A 174 -11.36 -4.12 -21.99
N PHE A 175 -10.11 -4.48 -21.70
CA PHE A 175 -9.65 -5.85 -21.45
C PHE A 175 -8.93 -5.99 -20.10
N MET A 176 -9.22 -5.13 -19.16
CA MET A 176 -8.63 -5.23 -17.81
C MET A 176 -9.03 -6.55 -17.15
N GLU A 177 -8.08 -7.15 -16.44
CA GLU A 177 -8.30 -8.35 -15.63
C GLU A 177 -7.69 -8.17 -14.23
N PRO A 178 -8.36 -7.39 -13.36
CA PRO A 178 -7.90 -7.21 -11.99
C PRO A 178 -7.97 -8.52 -11.22
N SER A 179 -6.91 -8.83 -10.47
CA SER A 179 -6.84 -10.06 -9.70
C SER A 179 -6.02 -9.89 -8.42
N LEU A 180 -6.27 -10.77 -7.47
CA LEU A 180 -5.39 -11.01 -6.33
C LEU A 180 -4.67 -12.33 -6.54
N ALA A 181 -3.35 -12.35 -6.37
CA ALA A 181 -2.55 -13.56 -6.40
C ALA A 181 -1.91 -13.80 -5.03
N LEU A 182 -1.91 -15.05 -4.59
CA LEU A 182 -1.10 -15.54 -3.48
C LEU A 182 0.05 -16.36 -4.05
N ILE A 183 1.27 -15.99 -3.66
CA ILE A 183 2.52 -16.54 -4.22
C ILE A 183 3.38 -17.01 -3.06
N ARG A 184 4.02 -18.17 -3.18
CA ARG A 184 5.01 -18.59 -2.20
C ARG A 184 6.24 -17.67 -2.27
N ALA A 185 6.65 -17.08 -1.15
CA ALA A 185 7.73 -16.12 -1.10
C ALA A 185 9.11 -16.72 -1.43
N GLU A 186 9.29 -18.04 -1.20
CA GLU A 186 10.54 -18.75 -1.43
C GLU A 186 10.88 -18.89 -2.92
N ASP A 187 9.88 -19.27 -3.75
CA ASP A 187 10.12 -19.72 -5.13
C ASP A 187 9.17 -19.10 -6.17
N GLY A 188 8.21 -18.28 -5.76
CA GLY A 188 7.25 -17.65 -6.65
C GLY A 188 6.11 -18.57 -7.12
N THR A 189 5.97 -19.75 -6.54
CA THR A 189 4.87 -20.69 -6.87
C THR A 189 3.52 -20.04 -6.60
N LEU A 190 2.62 -20.05 -7.59
CA LEU A 190 1.25 -19.60 -7.43
C LEU A 190 0.48 -20.54 -6.49
N LEU A 191 -0.01 -20.01 -5.38
CA LEU A 191 -0.80 -20.73 -4.39
C LEU A 191 -2.30 -20.57 -4.61
N ALA A 192 -2.72 -19.37 -5.02
CA ALA A 192 -4.10 -19.06 -5.37
C ALA A 192 -4.16 -17.82 -6.25
N ARG A 193 -5.18 -17.73 -7.09
CA ARG A 193 -5.51 -16.51 -7.86
C ARG A 193 -7.02 -16.36 -7.91
N ALA A 194 -7.49 -15.16 -7.67
CA ALA A 194 -8.89 -14.81 -7.84
C ALA A 194 -9.02 -13.51 -8.66
N ALA A 195 -9.87 -13.54 -9.66
CA ALA A 195 -10.23 -12.39 -10.48
C ALA A 195 -11.62 -11.88 -10.08
N LEU A 196 -11.91 -10.64 -10.45
CA LEU A 196 -13.25 -10.06 -10.32
C LEU A 196 -14.17 -10.63 -11.43
N PRO A 197 -15.50 -10.62 -11.20
CA PRO A 197 -16.47 -10.95 -12.26
C PRO A 197 -16.28 -10.04 -13.49
N GLU A 198 -16.50 -10.57 -14.69
CA GLU A 198 -16.33 -9.87 -15.98
C GLU A 198 -17.04 -8.49 -16.01
N ARG A 199 -18.24 -8.40 -15.46
CA ARG A 199 -18.99 -7.12 -15.35
C ARG A 199 -18.25 -6.03 -14.56
N LEU A 200 -17.25 -6.40 -13.76
CA LEU A 200 -16.43 -5.51 -12.95
C LEU A 200 -14.96 -5.45 -13.42
N HIS A 201 -14.70 -5.79 -14.68
CA HIS A 201 -13.34 -5.81 -15.24
C HIS A 201 -12.62 -4.44 -15.11
N LYS A 202 -13.36 -3.32 -15.02
CA LYS A 202 -12.79 -1.98 -14.81
C LYS A 202 -12.58 -1.60 -13.34
N LEU A 203 -12.85 -2.50 -12.40
CA LEU A 203 -12.64 -2.28 -10.98
C LEU A 203 -11.24 -2.73 -10.55
N SER A 204 -10.26 -1.84 -10.67
CA SER A 204 -8.85 -2.11 -10.44
C SER A 204 -8.56 -2.41 -8.97
N ILE A 205 -8.03 -3.58 -8.63
CA ILE A 205 -7.58 -3.93 -7.28
C ILE A 205 -6.22 -3.25 -7.04
N ARG A 206 -6.15 -2.36 -6.01
CA ARG A 206 -4.98 -1.52 -5.78
C ARG A 206 -4.33 -1.75 -4.44
N HIS A 207 -5.10 -1.67 -3.37
CA HIS A 207 -4.60 -1.67 -2.01
C HIS A 207 -5.13 -2.86 -1.25
N ILE A 208 -4.29 -3.42 -0.37
CA ILE A 208 -4.60 -4.62 0.38
C ILE A 208 -4.09 -4.52 1.81
N ALA A 209 -4.82 -5.15 2.74
CA ALA A 209 -4.38 -5.34 4.10
C ALA A 209 -4.84 -6.71 4.61
N GLU A 210 -3.97 -7.40 5.35
CA GLU A 210 -4.32 -8.63 6.03
C GLU A 210 -4.95 -8.34 7.40
N ALA A 211 -6.19 -8.75 7.59
CA ALA A 211 -6.93 -8.66 8.84
C ALA A 211 -6.84 -9.96 9.65
N ALA A 212 -7.54 -10.02 10.78
CA ALA A 212 -7.60 -11.22 11.61
C ALA A 212 -8.10 -12.43 10.81
N GLY A 213 -7.56 -13.61 11.11
CA GLY A 213 -7.90 -14.87 10.44
C GLY A 213 -7.33 -15.03 9.03
N GLY A 214 -6.39 -14.17 8.60
CA GLY A 214 -5.76 -14.22 7.28
C GLY A 214 -6.68 -13.75 6.14
N GLU A 215 -7.79 -13.07 6.45
CA GLU A 215 -8.67 -12.46 5.46
C GLU A 215 -7.98 -11.21 4.87
N ILE A 216 -7.88 -11.12 3.55
CA ILE A 216 -7.25 -9.97 2.88
C ILE A 216 -8.35 -9.01 2.44
N TRP A 217 -8.31 -7.79 2.96
CA TRP A 217 -9.20 -6.69 2.55
C TRP A 217 -8.63 -5.98 1.34
N LEU A 218 -9.51 -5.62 0.42
CA LEU A 218 -9.19 -5.05 -0.88
C LEU A 218 -9.80 -3.65 -1.01
N GLY A 219 -8.97 -2.69 -1.38
CA GLY A 219 -9.39 -1.35 -1.79
C GLY A 219 -9.20 -1.19 -3.29
N MET A 220 -10.24 -0.72 -3.97
CA MET A 220 -10.30 -0.71 -5.43
C MET A 220 -10.56 0.69 -5.98
N GLN A 221 -10.20 0.86 -7.26
CA GLN A 221 -10.43 2.09 -8.03
C GLN A 221 -11.18 1.75 -9.29
N PHE A 222 -12.28 2.43 -9.56
CA PHE A 222 -13.10 2.17 -10.73
C PHE A 222 -12.69 3.03 -11.91
N GLU A 223 -12.48 2.39 -13.06
CA GLU A 223 -12.04 2.99 -14.32
C GLU A 223 -13.18 3.05 -15.35
N GLY A 224 -14.40 2.85 -14.90
CA GLY A 224 -15.62 2.93 -15.71
C GLY A 224 -16.30 4.31 -15.67
N PRO A 225 -17.56 4.40 -16.06
CA PRO A 225 -18.33 5.64 -16.05
C PRO A 225 -18.44 6.25 -14.66
N PRO A 226 -18.35 7.59 -14.52
CA PRO A 226 -18.34 8.26 -13.22
C PRO A 226 -19.66 8.18 -12.44
N ASP A 227 -20.76 7.90 -13.13
CA ASP A 227 -22.10 7.76 -12.57
C ASP A 227 -22.46 6.31 -12.17
N GLU A 228 -21.61 5.35 -12.53
CA GLU A 228 -21.83 3.95 -12.16
C GLU A 228 -21.36 3.69 -10.72
N GLN A 229 -22.24 3.16 -9.88
CA GLN A 229 -21.88 2.76 -8.53
C GLN A 229 -21.42 1.30 -8.49
N VAL A 230 -20.23 1.10 -7.95
CA VAL A 230 -19.62 -0.22 -7.80
C VAL A 230 -19.09 -0.42 -6.38
N PRO A 231 -19.01 -1.67 -5.88
CA PRO A 231 -18.43 -1.96 -4.58
C PRO A 231 -16.90 -1.75 -4.63
N LEU A 232 -16.40 -0.71 -3.96
CA LEU A 232 -14.98 -0.33 -3.95
C LEU A 232 -14.16 -1.05 -2.87
N VAL A 233 -14.81 -1.79 -1.98
CA VAL A 233 -14.18 -2.57 -0.92
C VAL A 233 -14.62 -4.02 -1.05
N GLY A 234 -13.67 -4.91 -0.93
CA GLY A 234 -13.92 -6.35 -0.97
C GLY A 234 -12.99 -7.09 -0.03
N ARG A 235 -13.11 -8.39 -0.01
CA ARG A 235 -12.32 -9.28 0.81
C ARG A 235 -11.99 -10.54 0.04
N PHE A 236 -10.83 -11.08 0.28
CA PHE A 236 -10.43 -12.38 -0.26
C PHE A 236 -10.28 -13.39 0.86
N HIS A 237 -10.80 -14.58 0.62
CA HIS A 237 -10.59 -15.76 1.44
C HIS A 237 -10.24 -16.95 0.52
N ARG A 238 -9.29 -17.80 0.94
CA ARG A 238 -8.79 -18.91 0.09
C ARG A 238 -9.91 -19.80 -0.44
N ASP A 239 -10.91 -20.09 0.38
CA ASP A 239 -11.99 -21.03 0.03
C ASP A 239 -13.15 -20.36 -0.72
N ARG A 240 -13.28 -19.03 -0.68
CA ARG A 240 -14.42 -18.28 -1.23
C ARG A 240 -14.06 -17.36 -2.37
N GLY A 241 -12.75 -17.18 -2.63
CA GLY A 241 -12.28 -16.16 -3.58
C GLY A 241 -12.57 -14.75 -3.11
N ILE A 242 -12.80 -13.83 -4.06
CA ILE A 242 -13.13 -12.43 -3.77
C ILE A 242 -14.63 -12.31 -3.49
N VAL A 243 -14.96 -11.74 -2.32
CA VAL A 243 -16.30 -11.37 -1.90
C VAL A 243 -16.37 -9.85 -1.77
N LEU A 244 -17.22 -9.22 -2.55
CA LEU A 244 -17.40 -7.78 -2.54
C LEU A 244 -18.32 -7.37 -1.38
N ASN A 245 -18.02 -6.23 -0.75
CA ASN A 245 -18.86 -5.65 0.28
C ASN A 245 -19.99 -4.88 -0.41
N GLU A 246 -21.09 -5.56 -0.71
CA GLU A 246 -22.28 -4.98 -1.36
C GLU A 246 -23.23 -4.33 -0.32
N GLY A 247 -24.12 -3.44 -0.76
CA GLY A 247 -25.18 -2.87 0.08
C GLY A 247 -24.81 -1.59 0.86
N TRP A 248 -23.63 -1.02 0.64
CA TRP A 248 -23.14 0.19 1.31
C TRP A 248 -23.27 1.45 0.42
N GLY A 249 -24.25 1.51 -0.47
CA GLY A 249 -24.39 2.48 -1.54
C GLY A 249 -24.03 3.93 -1.18
N GLY A 250 -24.54 4.46 -0.04
CA GLY A 250 -24.22 5.82 0.39
C GLY A 250 -22.76 6.04 0.79
N ALA A 251 -22.10 5.04 1.41
CA ALA A 251 -20.69 5.12 1.77
C ALA A 251 -19.78 5.04 0.53
N TYR A 252 -20.11 4.16 -0.42
CA TYR A 252 -19.34 4.05 -1.66
C TYR A 252 -19.47 5.30 -2.55
N ALA A 253 -20.64 5.93 -2.59
CA ALA A 253 -20.80 7.20 -3.31
C ALA A 253 -19.83 8.27 -2.78
N ARG A 254 -19.56 8.29 -1.45
CA ARG A 254 -18.61 9.22 -0.84
C ARG A 254 -17.16 8.91 -1.14
N LEU A 255 -16.80 7.67 -1.51
CA LEU A 255 -15.45 7.32 -1.92
C LEU A 255 -15.08 7.86 -3.32
N ASP A 256 -16.02 8.41 -4.07
CA ASP A 256 -15.82 8.96 -5.42
C ASP A 256 -14.97 8.02 -6.30
N GLN A 257 -15.43 6.77 -6.40
CA GLN A 257 -14.83 5.68 -7.21
C GLN A 257 -13.35 5.39 -6.92
N TYR A 258 -12.83 5.81 -5.75
CA TYR A 258 -11.40 5.76 -5.49
C TYR A 258 -11.10 5.38 -4.04
N VAL A 259 -10.46 4.22 -3.82
CA VAL A 259 -9.80 3.91 -2.56
C VAL A 259 -8.30 4.19 -2.72
N GLY A 260 -7.78 5.08 -1.87
CA GLY A 260 -6.40 5.57 -1.94
C GLY A 260 -5.41 4.77 -1.09
N SER A 261 -5.88 4.15 -0.01
CA SER A 261 -5.07 3.28 0.86
C SER A 261 -5.96 2.37 1.70
N VAL A 262 -5.42 1.25 2.16
CA VAL A 262 -6.07 0.30 3.07
C VAL A 262 -5.07 -0.10 4.16
N ALA A 263 -5.51 -0.12 5.41
CA ALA A 263 -4.72 -0.65 6.52
C ALA A 263 -5.59 -1.45 7.48
N ALA A 264 -5.05 -2.51 8.06
CA ALA A 264 -5.67 -3.22 9.17
C ALA A 264 -5.04 -2.77 10.49
N SER A 265 -5.83 -2.70 11.55
CA SER A 265 -5.33 -2.48 12.91
C SER A 265 -4.35 -3.59 13.33
N TRP A 266 -3.50 -3.33 14.29
CA TRP A 266 -2.51 -4.32 14.73
C TRP A 266 -3.14 -5.60 15.28
N ASP A 267 -4.32 -5.51 15.93
CA ASP A 267 -5.07 -6.69 16.37
C ASP A 267 -5.88 -7.35 15.24
N GLY A 268 -5.92 -6.72 14.07
CA GLY A 268 -6.63 -7.19 12.90
C GLY A 268 -8.16 -7.14 13.02
N ALA A 269 -8.70 -6.50 14.06
CA ALA A 269 -10.14 -6.45 14.31
C ALA A 269 -10.87 -5.40 13.47
N THR A 270 -10.15 -4.37 13.01
CA THR A 270 -10.68 -3.30 12.17
C THR A 270 -9.81 -3.07 10.94
N VAL A 271 -10.44 -2.56 9.88
CA VAL A 271 -9.77 -2.13 8.66
C VAL A 271 -10.20 -0.70 8.34
N MET A 272 -9.26 0.12 7.91
CA MET A 272 -9.52 1.48 7.44
C MET A 272 -9.25 1.57 5.95
N THR A 273 -10.16 2.20 5.20
CA THR A 273 -10.00 2.54 3.79
C THR A 273 -10.12 4.05 3.62
N THR A 274 -9.24 4.68 2.83
CA THR A 274 -9.24 6.14 2.62
C THR A 274 -9.59 6.50 1.19
N SER A 275 -10.20 7.67 1.00
CA SER A 275 -10.41 8.27 -0.30
C SER A 275 -10.05 9.75 -0.31
N PRO A 276 -8.94 10.14 -0.95
CA PRO A 276 -8.61 11.55 -1.12
C PRO A 276 -9.63 12.30 -1.99
N ARG A 277 -10.23 11.63 -2.99
CA ARG A 277 -11.26 12.22 -3.83
C ARG A 277 -12.53 12.52 -3.06
N GLY A 278 -12.97 11.54 -2.27
CA GLY A 278 -14.19 11.67 -1.46
C GLY A 278 -14.00 12.45 -0.17
N GLY A 279 -12.76 12.71 0.24
CA GLY A 279 -12.45 13.37 1.51
C GLY A 279 -12.95 12.58 2.72
N VAL A 280 -12.87 11.25 2.67
CA VAL A 280 -13.42 10.39 3.72
C VAL A 280 -12.54 9.17 3.96
N ALA A 281 -12.41 8.76 5.22
CA ALA A 281 -11.91 7.45 5.61
C ALA A 281 -13.06 6.63 6.23
N LEU A 282 -13.16 5.36 5.83
CA LEU A 282 -14.19 4.43 6.29
C LEU A 282 -13.55 3.33 7.13
N GLU A 283 -14.03 3.19 8.36
CA GLU A 283 -13.60 2.16 9.30
C GLU A 283 -14.57 0.98 9.27
N TRP A 284 -14.03 -0.22 9.10
CA TRP A 284 -14.78 -1.46 8.95
C TRP A 284 -14.49 -2.40 10.10
N ASP A 285 -15.53 -3.01 10.66
CA ASP A 285 -15.42 -4.09 11.62
C ASP A 285 -15.21 -5.43 10.88
N VAL A 286 -14.12 -6.12 11.18
CA VAL A 286 -13.73 -7.35 10.47
C VAL A 286 -14.66 -8.52 10.78
N ALA A 287 -15.14 -8.66 12.01
CA ALA A 287 -15.98 -9.77 12.43
C ALA A 287 -17.38 -9.67 11.82
N THR A 288 -17.99 -8.49 11.87
CA THR A 288 -19.34 -8.25 11.33
C THR A 288 -19.35 -7.84 9.86
N ARG A 289 -18.18 -7.41 9.33
CA ARG A 289 -17.98 -6.92 7.96
C ARG A 289 -18.81 -5.67 7.66
N ARG A 290 -19.14 -4.90 8.69
CA ARG A 290 -19.97 -3.68 8.59
C ARG A 290 -19.08 -2.45 8.72
N LEU A 291 -19.59 -1.37 8.12
CA LEU A 291 -19.07 -0.02 8.35
C LEU A 291 -19.31 0.33 9.84
N ARG A 292 -18.23 0.71 10.54
CA ARG A 292 -18.21 1.07 11.95
C ARG A 292 -18.25 2.58 12.16
N ALA A 293 -17.42 3.29 11.38
CA ALA A 293 -17.31 4.74 11.49
C ALA A 293 -16.90 5.38 10.15
N GLU A 294 -17.19 6.66 10.04
CA GLU A 294 -16.78 7.52 8.93
C GLU A 294 -16.03 8.72 9.49
N HIS A 295 -14.87 9.00 8.92
CA HIS A 295 -14.03 10.14 9.29
C HIS A 295 -13.93 11.08 8.09
N VAL A 296 -14.58 12.24 8.19
CA VAL A 296 -14.54 13.25 7.11
C VAL A 296 -13.28 14.07 7.28
N LEU A 297 -12.37 13.96 6.32
CA LEU A 297 -11.10 14.66 6.31
C LEU A 297 -10.69 14.91 4.86
N ALA A 298 -10.66 16.17 4.45
CA ALA A 298 -10.39 16.54 3.06
C ALA A 298 -9.03 16.00 2.59
N ASP A 299 -9.00 15.39 1.39
CA ASP A 299 -7.82 14.82 0.76
C ASP A 299 -7.12 13.74 1.60
N VAL A 300 -7.87 13.00 2.45
CA VAL A 300 -7.33 11.91 3.27
C VAL A 300 -6.86 10.77 2.38
N SER A 301 -5.57 10.45 2.47
CA SER A 301 -4.95 9.45 1.60
C SER A 301 -4.14 8.41 2.37
N GLY A 302 -3.18 8.81 3.18
CA GLY A 302 -2.35 7.89 3.94
C GLY A 302 -3.07 7.33 5.17
N VAL A 303 -2.90 6.04 5.43
CA VAL A 303 -3.36 5.37 6.65
C VAL A 303 -2.35 4.31 7.10
N ALA A 304 -2.10 4.25 8.40
CA ALA A 304 -1.32 3.18 9.03
C ALA A 304 -1.91 2.84 10.40
N PRO A 305 -1.74 1.60 10.91
CA PRO A 305 -2.17 1.23 12.23
C PRO A 305 -1.37 1.97 13.32
N GLN A 306 -2.06 2.43 14.35
CA GLN A 306 -1.47 3.10 15.51
C GLN A 306 -2.07 2.55 16.81
N GLY A 307 -1.24 2.35 17.83
CA GLY A 307 -1.69 1.67 19.05
C GLY A 307 -2.20 0.26 18.72
N ARG A 308 -3.12 -0.27 19.52
CA ARG A 308 -3.65 -1.62 19.30
C ARG A 308 -4.69 -1.68 18.18
N ALA A 309 -5.65 -0.77 18.20
CA ALA A 309 -6.86 -0.82 17.36
C ALA A 309 -7.08 0.48 16.56
N GLY A 310 -6.26 1.52 16.77
CA GLY A 310 -6.41 2.82 16.12
C GLY A 310 -5.61 2.93 14.84
N PHE A 311 -5.76 4.11 14.22
CA PHE A 311 -5.09 4.45 12.96
C PHE A 311 -4.57 5.89 13.00
N VAL A 312 -3.46 6.14 12.32
CA VAL A 312 -3.03 7.48 11.97
C VAL A 312 -3.39 7.74 10.51
N LEU A 313 -3.91 8.93 10.23
CA LEU A 313 -4.28 9.37 8.89
C LEU A 313 -3.42 10.56 8.46
N THR A 314 -3.12 10.67 7.17
CA THR A 314 -2.48 11.86 6.59
C THR A 314 -3.23 12.36 5.37
N THR A 315 -3.06 13.65 5.05
CA THR A 315 -3.70 14.28 3.88
C THR A 315 -2.68 14.96 2.98
N GLY A 316 -2.99 15.06 1.70
CA GLY A 316 -2.21 15.89 0.77
C GLY A 316 -2.24 17.39 1.08
N GLN A 317 -3.08 17.82 2.03
CA GLN A 317 -3.16 19.19 2.54
C GLN A 317 -2.33 19.42 3.81
N GLY A 318 -1.49 18.46 4.21
CA GLY A 318 -0.55 18.60 5.32
C GLY A 318 -1.10 18.25 6.71
N LEU A 319 -2.26 17.60 6.80
CA LEU A 319 -2.77 17.18 8.10
C LEU A 319 -2.22 15.81 8.48
N ILE A 320 -1.94 15.63 9.77
CA ILE A 320 -1.76 14.34 10.44
C ILE A 320 -2.86 14.22 11.49
N ALA A 321 -3.63 13.15 11.45
CA ALA A 321 -4.68 12.83 12.42
C ALA A 321 -4.33 11.51 13.13
N PRO A 322 -3.62 11.56 14.30
CA PRO A 322 -3.33 10.39 15.10
C PRO A 322 -4.61 9.84 15.77
N ALA A 323 -4.59 8.55 16.16
CA ALA A 323 -5.74 7.90 16.80
C ALA A 323 -6.13 8.56 18.14
N ASP A 324 -5.13 8.88 18.95
CA ASP A 324 -5.30 9.29 20.35
C ASP A 324 -4.73 10.70 20.65
N ALA A 325 -4.57 11.54 19.62
CA ALA A 325 -4.04 12.90 19.75
C ALA A 325 -4.78 13.90 18.86
N PRO A 326 -4.69 15.19 19.12
CA PRO A 326 -5.27 16.21 18.26
C PRO A 326 -4.71 16.16 16.83
N VAL A 327 -5.53 16.57 15.85
CA VAL A 327 -5.08 16.72 14.46
C VAL A 327 -4.04 17.84 14.38
N LEU A 328 -2.92 17.55 13.73
CA LEU A 328 -1.82 18.49 13.49
C LEU A 328 -1.82 18.97 12.06
N THR A 329 -1.44 20.24 11.86
CA THR A 329 -1.12 20.82 10.55
C THR A 329 0.39 20.87 10.41
N THR A 330 0.92 20.39 9.29
CA THR A 330 2.35 20.40 8.96
C THR A 330 2.61 21.23 7.70
N ASP A 331 3.86 21.61 7.47
CA ASP A 331 4.28 22.38 6.29
C ASP A 331 4.52 21.50 5.04
N VAL A 332 4.11 20.25 5.08
CA VAL A 332 4.34 19.30 3.98
C VAL A 332 3.01 18.74 3.45
N ALA A 333 2.95 18.49 2.14
CA ALA A 333 1.85 17.74 1.53
C ALA A 333 2.22 16.25 1.53
N TRP A 334 1.46 15.43 2.28
CA TRP A 334 1.72 13.99 2.40
C TRP A 334 1.36 13.23 1.12
N ASP A 335 2.11 12.19 0.82
CA ASP A 335 1.76 11.24 -0.24
C ASP A 335 0.74 10.21 0.27
N ASN A 336 0.31 9.33 -0.63
CA ASN A 336 -0.84 8.46 -0.41
C ASN A 336 -0.64 7.40 0.67
N HIS A 337 0.59 7.07 1.04
CA HIS A 337 0.84 5.93 1.94
C HIS A 337 1.74 6.29 3.11
N ILE A 338 1.43 5.66 4.24
CA ILE A 338 2.22 5.68 5.46
C ILE A 338 2.62 4.23 5.76
N ARG A 339 3.83 4.03 6.27
CA ARG A 339 4.25 2.75 6.84
C ARG A 339 4.57 2.93 8.31
N ALA A 340 3.87 2.19 9.17
CA ALA A 340 4.24 2.06 10.57
C ALA A 340 5.56 1.28 10.69
N VAL A 341 6.45 1.78 11.56
CA VAL A 341 7.75 1.20 11.89
C VAL A 341 7.67 0.27 13.07
#